data_55228bfce4fd9fcca0120cea4e0a60a7
#
_entry.id   55228bfce4fd9fcca0120cea4e0a60a7
#
_cell.length_a   1.000
_cell.length_b   1.000
_cell.length_c   1.000
_cell.angle_alpha   90.00
_cell.angle_beta   90.00
_cell.angle_gamma   90.00
#
_symmetry.space_group_name_H-M   'P 1'
#
loop_
_entity.id
_entity.type
_entity.pdbx_description
1 polymer ?
#
loop_
_entity_poly.entity_id
_entity_poly.type
_entity_poly.pdbx_seq_one_letter_code
_entity_poly.pdbx_strand_id
1 'polypeptide(L)'
;MAKIKVANPVVEMDGDEMTRIIWQLIKDKLIHPYLDINLLYYDLSVQKRDETDDQITIDAANKTKEVGVAVKCATITPDEARVKEFNLKKMWRSPNGTIRNIIGGVIFREPIICKNVPRLVPGWTQPIVIGRHAYGDQYRATDIRVPEKAKLTLSYVTPDGKKVEHEVFQFPGSGVALSMYNLDDSIRDFAMASFNYGLSRGYPVYLSTKNTILKVYDGRFKDIFQEVFDKDFKDKFAAKKLTYEHRLIDDMVAAALKWSGGYVWACKNYDGDVQSDIVAQGFGSLGLMTSVLMTPDGKVVESEAAHGTVTRHYREHQKGRETSTN
;
A
#
# COMPACT_ATOMS: atom_id res chain seq x y z
N MET A 1 -3.71 22.22 30.40
CA MET A 1 -4.94 22.37 29.58
C MET A 1 -5.79 21.14 29.77
N ALA A 2 -7.12 21.25 29.72
CA ALA A 2 -7.96 20.06 29.68
C ALA A 2 -7.69 19.28 28.39
N LYS A 3 -7.57 17.94 28.49
CA LYS A 3 -7.37 17.09 27.31
C LYS A 3 -8.63 17.03 26.46
N ILE A 4 -8.47 16.94 25.16
CA ILE A 4 -9.57 16.72 24.21
C ILE A 4 -10.00 15.26 24.33
N LYS A 5 -11.26 15.02 24.66
CA LYS A 5 -11.81 13.67 24.76
C LYS A 5 -12.05 13.10 23.36
N VAL A 6 -11.44 11.95 23.05
CA VAL A 6 -11.67 11.19 21.83
C VAL A 6 -12.75 10.15 22.13
N ALA A 7 -13.87 10.24 21.42
CA ALA A 7 -15.07 9.43 21.73
C ALA A 7 -14.87 7.92 21.41
N ASN A 8 -14.19 7.62 20.32
CA ASN A 8 -13.99 6.25 19.85
C ASN A 8 -12.56 5.78 20.13
N PRO A 9 -12.36 4.48 20.45
CA PRO A 9 -11.03 3.92 20.57
C PRO A 9 -10.31 3.91 19.21
N VAL A 10 -8.97 3.82 19.26
CA VAL A 10 -8.11 3.64 18.09
C VAL A 10 -7.27 2.39 18.30
N VAL A 11 -7.18 1.52 17.31
CA VAL A 11 -6.29 0.35 17.36
C VAL A 11 -4.86 0.83 17.17
N GLU A 12 -3.99 0.46 18.11
CA GLU A 12 -2.56 0.74 18.07
C GLU A 12 -1.81 -0.55 17.74
N MET A 13 -1.18 -0.60 16.58
CA MET A 13 -0.34 -1.70 16.15
C MET A 13 1.12 -1.27 16.25
N ASP A 14 1.76 -1.61 17.37
CA ASP A 14 3.18 -1.30 17.58
C ASP A 14 4.06 -2.16 16.68
N GLY A 15 5.29 -1.72 16.41
CA GLY A 15 6.17 -2.34 15.44
C GLY A 15 7.54 -2.70 15.99
N ASP A 16 8.53 -2.59 15.11
CA ASP A 16 9.91 -3.01 15.40
C ASP A 16 10.90 -1.85 15.34
N GLU A 17 12.04 -2.04 15.97
CA GLU A 17 13.25 -1.22 15.86
C GLU A 17 13.00 0.28 16.13
N MET A 18 13.52 1.17 15.29
CA MET A 18 13.45 2.61 15.53
C MET A 18 12.02 3.16 15.48
N THR A 19 11.14 2.57 14.68
CA THR A 19 9.76 3.04 14.57
C THR A 19 8.96 2.85 15.86
N ARG A 20 9.22 1.80 16.64
CA ARG A 20 8.66 1.63 18.00
C ARG A 20 9.08 2.76 18.93
N ILE A 21 10.36 3.14 18.91
CA ILE A 21 10.91 4.22 19.73
C ILE A 21 10.29 5.57 19.33
N ILE A 22 10.24 5.85 18.03
CA ILE A 22 9.64 7.08 17.49
C ILE A 22 8.16 7.16 17.87
N TRP A 23 7.42 6.06 17.73
CA TRP A 23 6.01 6.01 18.09
C TRP A 23 5.78 6.29 19.58
N GLN A 24 6.61 5.73 20.46
CA GLN A 24 6.53 6.03 21.87
C GLN A 24 6.76 7.52 22.14
N LEU A 25 7.77 8.15 21.49
CA LEU A 25 8.00 9.59 21.60
C LEU A 25 6.81 10.42 21.09
N ILE A 26 6.15 9.98 20.01
CA ILE A 26 4.94 10.64 19.49
C ILE A 26 3.81 10.55 20.53
N LYS A 27 3.57 9.37 21.12
CA LYS A 27 2.57 9.22 22.17
C LYS A 27 2.83 10.16 23.35
N ASP A 28 4.07 10.17 23.83
CA ASP A 28 4.45 10.93 25.05
C ASP A 28 4.41 12.44 24.83
N LYS A 29 4.79 12.92 23.65
CA LYS A 29 4.93 14.36 23.37
C LYS A 29 3.76 14.98 22.61
N LEU A 30 3.07 14.22 21.76
CA LEU A 30 2.08 14.78 20.83
C LEU A 30 0.67 14.22 21.02
N ILE A 31 0.51 13.07 21.67
CA ILE A 31 -0.80 12.44 21.86
C ILE A 31 -1.27 12.59 23.31
N HIS A 32 -0.63 11.93 24.25
CA HIS A 32 -1.09 11.86 25.64
C HIS A 32 -1.15 13.21 26.39
N PRO A 33 -0.32 14.22 26.08
CA PRO A 33 -0.47 15.53 26.72
C PRO A 33 -1.76 16.26 26.32
N TYR A 34 -2.31 15.98 25.14
CA TYR A 34 -3.40 16.73 24.53
C TYR A 34 -4.71 15.96 24.42
N LEU A 35 -4.64 14.64 24.32
CA LEU A 35 -5.79 13.78 24.07
C LEU A 35 -6.07 12.85 25.26
N ASP A 36 -7.35 12.71 25.58
CA ASP A 36 -7.89 11.62 26.37
C ASP A 36 -8.45 10.57 25.38
N ILE A 37 -7.61 9.60 25.03
CA ILE A 37 -7.84 8.63 23.97
C ILE A 37 -7.61 7.21 24.49
N ASN A 38 -8.50 6.28 24.11
CA ASN A 38 -8.34 4.87 24.37
C ASN A 38 -7.59 4.21 23.19
N LEU A 39 -6.35 3.80 23.42
CA LEU A 39 -5.53 3.05 22.46
C LEU A 39 -5.63 1.55 22.77
N LEU A 40 -6.18 0.78 21.82
CA LEU A 40 -6.24 -0.67 21.89
C LEU A 40 -4.94 -1.26 21.36
N TYR A 41 -4.03 -1.56 22.26
CA TYR A 41 -2.65 -1.93 21.97
C TYR A 41 -2.50 -3.38 21.48
N TYR A 42 -1.78 -3.54 20.36
CA TYR A 42 -1.33 -4.80 19.79
C TYR A 42 0.17 -4.72 19.48
N ASP A 43 0.96 -5.60 20.07
CA ASP A 43 2.39 -5.70 19.81
C ASP A 43 2.65 -6.54 18.56
N LEU A 44 2.94 -5.87 17.43
CA LEU A 44 3.28 -6.54 16.17
C LEU A 44 4.81 -6.67 15.96
N SER A 45 5.62 -6.62 17.03
CA SER A 45 7.04 -6.96 16.91
C SER A 45 7.24 -8.35 16.32
N VAL A 46 8.37 -8.54 15.64
CA VAL A 46 8.67 -9.83 15.02
C VAL A 46 8.69 -10.97 16.04
N GLN A 47 9.15 -10.70 17.28
CA GLN A 47 9.17 -11.66 18.37
C GLN A 47 7.75 -12.03 18.83
N LYS A 48 6.87 -11.03 19.03
CA LYS A 48 5.50 -11.30 19.47
C LYS A 48 4.67 -12.00 18.42
N ARG A 49 4.90 -11.67 17.15
CA ARG A 49 4.30 -12.41 16.03
C ARG A 49 4.76 -13.87 15.99
N ASP A 50 6.06 -14.12 16.22
CA ASP A 50 6.60 -15.48 16.28
C ASP A 50 6.03 -16.28 17.46
N GLU A 51 5.93 -15.65 18.64
CA GLU A 51 5.34 -16.25 19.84
C GLU A 51 3.90 -16.70 19.60
N THR A 52 3.09 -15.89 18.92
CA THR A 52 1.66 -16.11 18.67
C THR A 52 1.36 -16.80 17.34
N ASP A 53 2.37 -17.31 16.64
CA ASP A 53 2.22 -17.87 15.29
C ASP A 53 1.50 -16.90 14.31
N ASP A 54 1.79 -15.61 14.46
CA ASP A 54 1.21 -14.47 13.73
C ASP A 54 -0.29 -14.22 14.00
N GLN A 55 -0.88 -14.89 14.99
CA GLN A 55 -2.30 -14.69 15.35
C GLN A 55 -2.58 -13.24 15.79
N ILE A 56 -1.64 -12.60 16.47
CA ILE A 56 -1.76 -11.19 16.91
C ILE A 56 -2.00 -10.21 15.74
N THR A 57 -1.42 -10.48 14.57
CA THR A 57 -1.64 -9.68 13.35
C THR A 57 -3.08 -9.81 12.86
N ILE A 58 -3.62 -11.04 12.89
CA ILE A 58 -5.01 -11.32 12.50
C ILE A 58 -5.99 -10.65 13.47
N ASP A 59 -5.72 -10.77 14.77
CA ASP A 59 -6.56 -10.16 15.82
C ASP A 59 -6.59 -8.64 15.70
N ALA A 60 -5.43 -8.00 15.50
CA ALA A 60 -5.32 -6.56 15.30
C ALA A 60 -6.09 -6.07 14.06
N ALA A 61 -5.98 -6.80 12.94
CA ALA A 61 -6.68 -6.47 11.70
C ALA A 61 -8.21 -6.60 11.85
N ASN A 62 -8.69 -7.66 12.50
CA ASN A 62 -10.11 -7.84 12.79
C ASN A 62 -10.65 -6.75 13.74
N LYS A 63 -9.88 -6.41 14.77
CA LYS A 63 -10.24 -5.31 15.68
C LYS A 63 -10.29 -3.97 14.94
N THR A 64 -9.40 -3.74 13.98
CA THR A 64 -9.44 -2.54 13.14
C THR A 64 -10.73 -2.44 12.32
N LYS A 65 -11.20 -3.56 11.77
CA LYS A 65 -12.50 -3.59 11.06
C LYS A 65 -13.67 -3.26 11.98
N GLU A 66 -13.62 -3.73 13.21
CA GLU A 66 -14.66 -3.47 14.22
C GLU A 66 -14.68 -2.00 14.66
N VAL A 67 -13.50 -1.44 14.92
CA VAL A 67 -13.33 -0.09 15.48
C VAL A 67 -13.38 1.00 14.40
N GLY A 68 -12.92 0.68 13.19
CA GLY A 68 -12.88 1.59 12.04
C GLY A 68 -11.60 2.40 11.89
N VAL A 69 -10.77 2.53 12.93
CA VAL A 69 -9.55 3.36 12.87
C VAL A 69 -8.37 2.64 13.54
N ALA A 70 -7.24 2.64 12.86
CA ALA A 70 -5.97 2.14 13.39
C ALA A 70 -4.79 3.02 13.03
N VAL A 71 -3.74 2.93 13.85
CA VAL A 71 -2.40 3.42 13.54
C VAL A 71 -1.41 2.26 13.67
N LYS A 72 -0.50 2.14 12.72
CA LYS A 72 0.46 1.05 12.65
C LYS A 72 1.89 1.55 12.49
N CYS A 73 2.78 1.02 13.30
CA CYS A 73 4.22 1.19 13.13
C CYS A 73 4.76 0.24 12.06
N ALA A 74 5.93 0.56 11.50
CA ALA A 74 6.60 -0.37 10.59
C ALA A 74 7.05 -1.63 11.32
N THR A 75 6.94 -2.76 10.64
CA THR A 75 7.24 -4.10 11.17
C THR A 75 8.30 -4.80 10.32
N ILE A 76 9.12 -5.63 10.93
CA ILE A 76 10.10 -6.46 10.23
C ILE A 76 9.37 -7.55 9.44
N THR A 77 9.67 -7.65 8.13
CA THR A 77 9.43 -8.86 7.36
C THR A 77 10.75 -9.62 7.32
N PRO A 78 10.88 -10.75 8.06
CA PRO A 78 12.17 -11.40 8.22
C PRO A 78 12.64 -12.08 6.94
N ASP A 79 13.91 -11.90 6.62
CA ASP A 79 14.69 -12.74 5.73
C ASP A 79 15.44 -13.81 6.52
N GLU A 80 16.28 -14.61 5.85
CA GLU A 80 17.07 -15.67 6.47
C GLU A 80 18.00 -15.16 7.58
N ALA A 81 18.57 -13.95 7.40
CA ALA A 81 19.44 -13.33 8.39
C ALA A 81 18.65 -12.93 9.64
N ARG A 82 17.49 -12.35 9.46
CA ARG A 82 16.59 -11.95 10.55
C ARG A 82 16.00 -13.16 11.31
N VAL A 83 15.69 -14.25 10.60
CA VAL A 83 15.28 -15.51 11.25
C VAL A 83 16.34 -15.97 12.23
N LYS A 84 17.61 -15.96 11.84
CA LYS A 84 18.74 -16.33 12.72
C LYS A 84 18.97 -15.32 13.84
N GLU A 85 18.92 -14.02 13.52
CA GLU A 85 19.13 -12.95 14.51
C GLU A 85 18.14 -13.00 15.66
N PHE A 86 16.85 -13.20 15.35
CA PHE A 86 15.78 -13.23 16.35
C PHE A 86 15.39 -14.65 16.81
N ASN A 87 16.10 -15.69 16.31
CA ASN A 87 15.79 -17.10 16.61
C ASN A 87 14.31 -17.45 16.36
N LEU A 88 13.78 -17.05 15.19
CA LEU A 88 12.38 -17.24 14.84
C LEU A 88 12.11 -18.69 14.43
N LYS A 89 10.90 -19.16 14.70
CA LYS A 89 10.40 -20.50 14.30
C LYS A 89 10.43 -20.70 12.79
N LYS A 90 10.17 -19.62 12.03
CA LYS A 90 10.16 -19.64 10.55
C LYS A 90 10.28 -18.24 9.98
N MET A 91 10.45 -18.15 8.67
CA MET A 91 10.43 -16.90 7.90
C MET A 91 8.97 -16.46 7.69
N TRP A 92 8.47 -15.62 8.60
CA TRP A 92 7.11 -15.10 8.58
C TRP A 92 6.84 -14.21 7.37
N ARG A 93 5.62 -14.26 6.85
CA ARG A 93 5.17 -13.35 5.80
C ARG A 93 5.05 -11.92 6.33
N SER A 94 4.98 -10.97 5.41
CA SER A 94 4.75 -9.57 5.77
C SER A 94 3.39 -9.41 6.47
N PRO A 95 3.33 -8.84 7.68
CA PRO A 95 2.07 -8.56 8.36
C PRO A 95 1.21 -7.55 7.61
N ASN A 96 1.82 -6.65 6.84
CA ASN A 96 1.09 -5.72 5.98
C ASN A 96 0.20 -6.45 4.96
N GLY A 97 0.70 -7.56 4.38
CA GLY A 97 -0.08 -8.39 3.48
C GLY A 97 -1.29 -9.02 4.17
N THR A 98 -1.11 -9.54 5.39
CA THR A 98 -2.19 -10.13 6.20
C THR A 98 -3.26 -9.09 6.55
N ILE A 99 -2.84 -7.91 7.05
CA ILE A 99 -3.74 -6.81 7.42
C ILE A 99 -4.54 -6.34 6.20
N ARG A 100 -3.88 -6.07 5.08
CA ARG A 100 -4.53 -5.62 3.84
C ARG A 100 -5.53 -6.62 3.29
N ASN A 101 -5.24 -7.92 3.42
CA ASN A 101 -6.16 -8.98 3.00
C ASN A 101 -7.41 -9.08 3.89
N ILE A 102 -7.28 -8.80 5.18
CA ILE A 102 -8.38 -8.84 6.14
C ILE A 102 -9.23 -7.58 6.05
N ILE A 103 -8.60 -6.40 6.05
CA ILE A 103 -9.31 -5.12 6.01
C ILE A 103 -9.89 -4.88 4.62
N GLY A 104 -9.15 -5.23 3.56
CA GLY A 104 -9.42 -4.78 2.20
C GLY A 104 -8.99 -3.34 1.99
N GLY A 105 -9.34 -2.78 0.83
CA GLY A 105 -9.11 -1.37 0.56
C GLY A 105 -7.90 -1.05 -0.30
N VAL A 106 -7.57 0.20 -0.35
CA VAL A 106 -6.56 0.82 -1.21
C VAL A 106 -5.59 1.62 -0.36
N ILE A 107 -4.32 1.57 -0.71
CA ILE A 107 -3.30 2.38 -0.05
C ILE A 107 -3.21 3.72 -0.78
N PHE A 108 -3.43 4.81 -0.04
CA PHE A 108 -3.17 6.16 -0.51
C PHE A 108 -1.93 6.71 0.17
N ARG A 109 -0.98 7.16 -0.65
CA ARG A 109 0.26 7.80 -0.20
C ARG A 109 0.27 9.24 -0.69
N GLU A 110 0.32 10.18 0.25
CA GLU A 110 0.29 11.61 0.00
C GLU A 110 1.52 12.29 0.61
N PRO A 111 2.27 13.09 -0.16
CA PRO A 111 3.44 13.78 0.34
C PRO A 111 3.05 14.97 1.24
N ILE A 112 3.82 15.18 2.30
CA ILE A 112 3.80 16.38 3.13
C ILE A 112 4.75 17.39 2.51
N ILE A 113 4.21 18.54 2.06
CA ILE A 113 5.01 19.58 1.43
C ILE A 113 5.51 20.55 2.50
N CYS A 114 6.80 20.50 2.81
CA CYS A 114 7.45 21.40 3.75
C CYS A 114 8.12 22.55 2.99
N LYS A 115 7.89 23.80 3.45
CA LYS A 115 8.45 25.00 2.81
C LYS A 115 9.97 25.05 2.84
N ASN A 116 10.57 24.51 3.90
CA ASN A 116 12.01 24.52 4.15
C ASN A 116 12.74 23.27 3.64
N VAL A 117 12.03 22.33 3.01
CA VAL A 117 12.63 21.16 2.39
C VAL A 117 12.58 21.33 0.86
N PRO A 118 13.74 21.44 0.21
CA PRO A 118 13.78 21.59 -1.23
C PRO A 118 13.30 20.31 -1.92
N ARG A 119 12.41 20.46 -2.88
CA ARG A 119 11.93 19.36 -3.72
C ARG A 119 12.96 19.05 -4.82
N LEU A 120 13.18 17.77 -5.10
CA LEU A 120 14.02 17.35 -6.24
C LEU A 120 13.37 17.71 -7.59
N VAL A 121 12.04 17.75 -7.63
CA VAL A 121 11.29 18.25 -8.78
C VAL A 121 10.66 19.59 -8.40
N PRO A 122 11.29 20.73 -8.74
CA PRO A 122 10.85 22.05 -8.29
C PRO A 122 9.43 22.42 -8.74
N GLY A 123 8.98 21.85 -9.87
CA GLY A 123 7.64 22.09 -10.43
C GLY A 123 6.50 21.47 -9.61
N TRP A 124 6.77 20.53 -8.71
CA TRP A 124 5.75 19.89 -7.88
C TRP A 124 5.35 20.80 -6.71
N THR A 125 4.35 21.62 -6.95
CA THR A 125 3.87 22.61 -5.96
C THR A 125 2.63 22.13 -5.18
N GLN A 126 1.98 21.08 -5.66
CA GLN A 126 0.83 20.43 -5.01
C GLN A 126 1.07 18.93 -4.86
N PRO A 127 0.42 18.24 -3.91
CA PRO A 127 0.61 16.81 -3.72
C PRO A 127 0.27 15.99 -4.96
N ILE A 128 1.10 14.99 -5.25
CA ILE A 128 0.76 13.88 -6.13
C ILE A 128 0.39 12.71 -5.22
N VAL A 129 -0.88 12.35 -5.18
CA VAL A 129 -1.36 11.25 -4.34
C VAL A 129 -1.28 9.95 -5.13
N ILE A 130 -0.52 8.98 -4.65
CA ILE A 130 -0.50 7.64 -5.25
C ILE A 130 -1.57 6.79 -4.60
N GLY A 131 -2.55 6.34 -5.39
CA GLY A 131 -3.49 5.29 -5.02
C GLY A 131 -2.96 3.94 -5.48
N ARG A 132 -2.53 3.06 -4.56
CA ARG A 132 -2.01 1.74 -4.87
C ARG A 132 -3.07 0.68 -4.67
N HIS A 133 -3.36 -0.11 -5.71
CA HIS A 133 -4.17 -1.32 -5.59
C HIS A 133 -3.40 -2.37 -4.79
N ALA A 134 -3.81 -2.61 -3.55
CA ALA A 134 -3.05 -3.44 -2.61
C ALA A 134 -3.36 -4.94 -2.70
N TYR A 135 -3.89 -5.41 -3.82
CA TYR A 135 -4.32 -6.79 -4.02
C TYR A 135 -3.76 -7.38 -5.32
N GLY A 136 -3.48 -8.68 -5.29
CA GLY A 136 -3.15 -9.44 -6.51
C GLY A 136 -1.82 -9.08 -7.15
N ASP A 137 -1.77 -9.27 -8.48
CA ASP A 137 -0.63 -9.00 -9.35
C ASP A 137 0.64 -9.77 -8.89
N GLN A 138 1.83 -9.17 -9.01
CA GLN A 138 3.11 -9.78 -8.62
C GLN A 138 3.17 -10.17 -7.14
N TYR A 139 2.43 -9.50 -6.26
CA TYR A 139 2.43 -9.74 -4.81
C TYR A 139 1.66 -11.01 -4.40
N ARG A 140 0.93 -11.61 -5.33
CA ARG A 140 0.24 -12.90 -5.18
C ARG A 140 0.53 -13.87 -6.32
N ALA A 141 1.66 -13.68 -6.97
CA ALA A 141 2.08 -14.54 -8.04
C ALA A 141 2.56 -15.91 -7.55
N THR A 142 2.45 -16.88 -8.43
CA THR A 142 3.16 -18.16 -8.33
C THR A 142 4.31 -18.13 -9.33
N ASP A 143 5.52 -18.14 -8.83
CA ASP A 143 6.75 -18.15 -9.62
C ASP A 143 7.47 -19.49 -9.47
N ILE A 144 8.03 -19.99 -10.58
CA ILE A 144 8.65 -21.31 -10.65
C ILE A 144 9.92 -21.28 -11.51
N ARG A 145 10.84 -22.19 -11.21
CA ARG A 145 11.91 -22.56 -12.13
C ARG A 145 11.41 -23.62 -13.10
N VAL A 146 11.72 -23.47 -14.38
CA VAL A 146 11.34 -24.38 -15.44
C VAL A 146 12.58 -25.07 -15.99
N PRO A 147 12.65 -26.41 -16.02
CA PRO A 147 13.78 -27.13 -16.57
C PRO A 147 13.83 -27.00 -18.11
N GLU A 148 14.99 -27.35 -18.68
CA GLU A 148 15.15 -27.40 -20.12
C GLU A 148 14.20 -28.38 -20.78
N LYS A 149 13.83 -28.11 -22.04
CA LYS A 149 12.93 -28.93 -22.87
C LYS A 149 11.51 -29.08 -22.30
N ALA A 150 11.16 -28.35 -21.25
CA ALA A 150 9.82 -28.38 -20.68
C ALA A 150 8.84 -27.53 -21.50
N LYS A 151 7.60 -27.96 -21.52
CA LYS A 151 6.47 -27.21 -22.09
C LYS A 151 5.70 -26.53 -20.93
N LEU A 152 5.55 -25.24 -20.99
CA LEU A 152 4.74 -24.46 -20.04
C LEU A 152 3.33 -24.30 -20.61
N THR A 153 2.33 -24.67 -19.79
CA THR A 153 0.92 -24.44 -20.08
C THR A 153 0.26 -23.68 -18.93
N LEU A 154 -0.67 -22.79 -19.25
CA LEU A 154 -1.58 -22.19 -18.30
C LEU A 154 -2.94 -22.88 -18.45
N SER A 155 -3.51 -23.38 -17.35
CA SER A 155 -4.80 -24.03 -17.38
C SER A 155 -5.72 -23.57 -16.26
N TYR A 156 -7.03 -23.59 -16.52
CA TYR A 156 -8.06 -23.40 -15.50
C TYR A 156 -9.21 -24.38 -15.74
N VAL A 157 -9.96 -24.64 -14.68
CA VAL A 157 -11.13 -25.52 -14.71
C VAL A 157 -12.37 -24.67 -14.43
N THR A 158 -13.35 -24.75 -15.31
CA THR A 158 -14.65 -24.08 -15.15
C THR A 158 -15.54 -24.82 -14.15
N PRO A 159 -16.59 -24.19 -13.57
CA PRO A 159 -17.48 -24.85 -12.60
C PRO A 159 -18.15 -26.13 -13.08
N ASP A 160 -18.37 -26.27 -14.40
CA ASP A 160 -18.89 -27.48 -15.05
C ASP A 160 -17.83 -28.58 -15.29
N GLY A 161 -16.60 -28.35 -14.78
CA GLY A 161 -15.50 -29.31 -14.86
C GLY A 161 -14.70 -29.29 -16.18
N LYS A 162 -15.01 -28.39 -17.10
CA LYS A 162 -14.26 -28.28 -18.37
C LYS A 162 -12.90 -27.66 -18.11
N LYS A 163 -11.83 -28.35 -18.52
CA LYS A 163 -10.46 -27.85 -18.50
C LYS A 163 -10.17 -27.04 -19.77
N VAL A 164 -9.65 -25.83 -19.58
CA VAL A 164 -9.15 -24.97 -20.66
C VAL A 164 -7.63 -24.81 -20.47
N GLU A 165 -6.88 -25.02 -21.55
CA GLU A 165 -5.42 -24.93 -21.53
C GLU A 165 -4.93 -23.98 -22.62
N HIS A 166 -3.90 -23.23 -22.28
CA HIS A 166 -3.17 -22.33 -23.17
C HIS A 166 -1.69 -22.68 -23.12
N GLU A 167 -1.12 -22.98 -24.27
CA GLU A 167 0.33 -23.12 -24.38
C GLU A 167 0.96 -21.74 -24.20
N VAL A 168 1.90 -21.63 -23.26
CA VAL A 168 2.62 -20.38 -22.98
C VAL A 168 3.93 -20.35 -23.73
N PHE A 169 4.77 -21.39 -23.52
CA PHE A 169 6.09 -21.45 -24.13
C PHE A 169 6.69 -22.87 -24.09
N GLN A 170 7.47 -23.20 -25.09
CA GLN A 170 8.32 -24.41 -25.13
C GLN A 170 9.76 -24.00 -24.83
N PHE A 171 10.28 -24.39 -23.67
CA PHE A 171 11.60 -23.98 -23.20
C PHE A 171 12.71 -24.75 -23.93
N PRO A 172 13.59 -24.10 -24.69
CA PRO A 172 14.76 -24.75 -25.27
C PRO A 172 15.86 -25.03 -24.25
N GLY A 173 15.96 -24.18 -23.22
CA GLY A 173 16.86 -24.29 -22.07
C GLY A 173 16.09 -24.04 -20.77
N SER A 174 16.76 -24.13 -19.63
CA SER A 174 16.13 -23.81 -18.35
C SER A 174 15.74 -22.33 -18.25
N GLY A 175 14.70 -22.03 -17.47
CA GLY A 175 14.21 -20.68 -17.30
C GLY A 175 13.33 -20.48 -16.08
N VAL A 176 12.56 -19.42 -16.07
CA VAL A 176 11.60 -19.08 -15.02
C VAL A 176 10.25 -18.75 -15.63
N ALA A 177 9.18 -18.97 -14.87
CA ALA A 177 7.82 -18.58 -15.24
C ALA A 177 7.08 -18.03 -14.05
N LEU A 178 6.12 -17.14 -14.31
CA LEU A 178 5.30 -16.50 -13.29
C LEU A 178 3.85 -16.45 -13.76
N SER A 179 2.92 -16.77 -12.86
CA SER A 179 1.48 -16.56 -13.04
C SER A 179 0.96 -15.63 -11.97
N MET A 180 0.18 -14.63 -12.37
CA MET A 180 -0.49 -13.68 -11.47
C MET A 180 -1.97 -13.56 -11.81
N TYR A 181 -2.76 -13.04 -10.89
CA TYR A 181 -4.21 -12.87 -11.07
C TYR A 181 -4.72 -11.63 -10.36
N ASN A 182 -5.94 -11.23 -10.73
CA ASN A 182 -6.72 -10.24 -10.00
C ASN A 182 -8.22 -10.59 -10.08
N LEU A 183 -9.06 -9.88 -9.30
CA LEU A 183 -10.50 -10.08 -9.25
C LEU A 183 -11.23 -8.81 -9.68
N ASP A 184 -12.30 -8.96 -10.45
CA ASP A 184 -13.14 -7.84 -10.90
C ASP A 184 -13.67 -7.00 -9.73
N ASP A 185 -14.14 -7.65 -8.65
CA ASP A 185 -14.64 -6.94 -7.47
C ASP A 185 -13.53 -6.13 -6.78
N SER A 186 -12.32 -6.68 -6.68
CA SER A 186 -11.18 -5.96 -6.12
C SER A 186 -10.76 -4.75 -6.98
N ILE A 187 -10.82 -4.88 -8.30
CA ILE A 187 -10.56 -3.76 -9.22
C ILE A 187 -11.68 -2.72 -9.11
N ARG A 188 -12.92 -3.13 -8.95
CA ARG A 188 -14.08 -2.25 -8.76
C ARG A 188 -13.96 -1.45 -7.46
N ASP A 189 -13.59 -2.11 -6.36
CA ASP A 189 -13.32 -1.47 -5.07
C ASP A 189 -12.17 -0.45 -5.17
N PHE A 190 -11.13 -0.78 -5.92
CA PHE A 190 -10.02 0.13 -6.20
C PHE A 190 -10.46 1.38 -6.98
N ALA A 191 -11.32 1.21 -7.98
CA ALA A 191 -11.89 2.33 -8.73
C ALA A 191 -12.74 3.22 -7.81
N MET A 192 -13.66 2.63 -7.04
CA MET A 192 -14.53 3.36 -6.12
C MET A 192 -13.72 4.14 -5.07
N ALA A 193 -12.72 3.52 -4.45
CA ALA A 193 -11.85 4.17 -3.48
C ALA A 193 -11.08 5.35 -4.10
N SER A 194 -10.52 5.16 -5.29
CA SER A 194 -9.76 6.19 -6.00
C SER A 194 -10.63 7.40 -6.36
N PHE A 195 -11.84 7.18 -6.84
CA PHE A 195 -12.79 8.26 -7.16
C PHE A 195 -13.31 8.97 -5.91
N ASN A 196 -13.64 8.23 -4.85
CA ASN A 196 -14.05 8.83 -3.59
C ASN A 196 -12.93 9.68 -2.98
N TYR A 197 -11.69 9.21 -3.03
CA TYR A 197 -10.54 9.97 -2.56
C TYR A 197 -10.35 11.25 -3.39
N GLY A 198 -10.40 11.15 -4.72
CA GLY A 198 -10.35 12.31 -5.61
C GLY A 198 -11.43 13.34 -5.30
N LEU A 199 -12.67 12.89 -5.13
CA LEU A 199 -13.79 13.79 -4.74
C LEU A 199 -13.57 14.46 -3.38
N SER A 200 -13.05 13.74 -2.39
CA SER A 200 -12.79 14.29 -1.05
C SER A 200 -11.70 15.34 -1.05
N ARG A 201 -10.69 15.18 -1.92
CA ARG A 201 -9.57 16.11 -2.07
C ARG A 201 -9.85 17.24 -3.07
N GLY A 202 -10.89 17.11 -3.90
CA GLY A 202 -11.12 18.02 -5.03
C GLY A 202 -10.07 17.84 -6.13
N TYR A 203 -9.62 16.61 -6.37
CA TYR A 203 -8.57 16.28 -7.33
C TYR A 203 -9.09 15.41 -8.47
N PRO A 204 -8.62 15.63 -9.72
CA PRO A 204 -8.82 14.70 -10.81
C PRO A 204 -8.15 13.35 -10.50
N VAL A 205 -8.61 12.30 -11.17
CA VAL A 205 -8.08 10.94 -11.01
C VAL A 205 -7.53 10.44 -12.34
N TYR A 206 -6.31 9.92 -12.30
CA TYR A 206 -5.66 9.29 -13.45
C TYR A 206 -5.37 7.83 -13.10
N LEU A 207 -5.96 6.88 -13.85
CA LEU A 207 -5.54 5.48 -13.82
C LEU A 207 -4.40 5.27 -14.81
N SER A 208 -3.33 4.62 -14.40
CA SER A 208 -2.29 4.20 -15.33
C SER A 208 -2.15 2.69 -15.44
N THR A 209 -1.98 2.20 -16.66
CA THR A 209 -1.73 0.78 -16.97
C THR A 209 -0.80 0.64 -18.18
N LYS A 210 -0.44 -0.58 -18.52
CA LYS A 210 0.25 -0.90 -19.79
C LYS A 210 -0.62 -1.79 -20.68
N ASN A 211 -1.89 -1.42 -20.85
CA ASN A 211 -2.88 -2.22 -21.60
C ASN A 211 -2.54 -2.40 -23.07
N THR A 212 -1.62 -1.63 -23.64
CA THR A 212 -1.10 -1.87 -25.01
C THR A 212 -0.24 -3.14 -25.09
N ILE A 213 0.33 -3.60 -23.98
CA ILE A 213 1.10 -4.84 -23.85
C ILE A 213 0.27 -5.91 -23.16
N LEU A 214 -0.24 -5.63 -21.96
CA LEU A 214 -1.10 -6.53 -21.19
C LEU A 214 -2.57 -6.30 -21.56
N LYS A 215 -2.91 -6.63 -22.82
CA LYS A 215 -4.19 -6.21 -23.45
C LYS A 215 -5.42 -6.63 -22.67
N VAL A 216 -5.45 -7.88 -22.18
CA VAL A 216 -6.58 -8.43 -21.44
C VAL A 216 -6.48 -8.06 -19.97
N TYR A 217 -5.34 -8.31 -19.35
CA TYR A 217 -5.14 -8.10 -17.92
C TYR A 217 -5.30 -6.63 -17.52
N ASP A 218 -4.50 -5.76 -18.10
CA ASP A 218 -4.56 -4.31 -17.83
C ASP A 218 -5.79 -3.64 -18.48
N GLY A 219 -6.25 -4.21 -19.61
CA GLY A 219 -7.50 -3.79 -20.23
C GLY A 219 -8.69 -3.95 -19.31
N ARG A 220 -8.73 -5.02 -18.49
CA ARG A 220 -9.81 -5.21 -17.52
C ARG A 220 -9.83 -4.13 -16.43
N PHE A 221 -8.67 -3.66 -15.95
CA PHE A 221 -8.59 -2.51 -15.04
C PHE A 221 -9.16 -1.24 -15.68
N LYS A 222 -8.73 -0.94 -16.92
CA LYS A 222 -9.23 0.22 -17.66
C LYS A 222 -10.74 0.17 -17.83
N ASP A 223 -11.29 -0.97 -18.24
CA ASP A 223 -12.71 -1.14 -18.53
C ASP A 223 -13.56 -1.01 -17.26
N ILE A 224 -13.17 -1.67 -16.15
CA ILE A 224 -13.90 -1.58 -14.87
C ILE A 224 -13.85 -0.15 -14.31
N PHE A 225 -12.70 0.54 -14.37
CA PHE A 225 -12.63 1.93 -13.94
C PHE A 225 -13.56 2.82 -14.75
N GLN A 226 -13.65 2.63 -16.07
CA GLN A 226 -14.56 3.38 -16.92
C GLN A 226 -16.03 3.05 -16.59
N GLU A 227 -16.38 1.76 -16.42
CA GLU A 227 -17.72 1.35 -16.01
C GLU A 227 -18.15 2.01 -14.70
N VAL A 228 -17.30 1.97 -13.67
CA VAL A 228 -17.57 2.58 -12.36
C VAL A 228 -17.70 4.09 -12.47
N PHE A 229 -16.80 4.74 -13.22
CA PHE A 229 -16.85 6.18 -13.42
C PHE A 229 -18.15 6.61 -14.09
N ASP A 230 -18.49 6.00 -15.21
CA ASP A 230 -19.69 6.39 -15.98
C ASP A 230 -20.98 6.18 -15.20
N LYS A 231 -21.03 5.10 -14.41
CA LYS A 231 -22.23 4.74 -13.64
C LYS A 231 -22.40 5.58 -12.36
N ASP A 232 -21.31 5.76 -11.57
CA ASP A 232 -21.46 6.18 -10.18
C ASP A 232 -20.80 7.54 -9.88
N PHE A 233 -19.89 8.03 -10.75
CA PHE A 233 -19.04 9.19 -10.44
C PHE A 233 -19.09 10.33 -11.47
N LYS A 234 -19.49 10.11 -12.69
CA LYS A 234 -19.45 11.08 -13.79
C LYS A 234 -20.10 12.42 -13.41
N ASP A 235 -21.32 12.37 -12.89
CA ASP A 235 -22.06 13.59 -12.53
C ASP A 235 -21.44 14.28 -11.29
N LYS A 236 -20.93 13.50 -10.33
CA LYS A 236 -20.25 14.01 -9.14
C LYS A 236 -18.96 14.74 -9.48
N PHE A 237 -18.19 14.20 -10.43
CA PHE A 237 -16.96 14.80 -10.94
C PHE A 237 -17.28 16.06 -11.76
N ALA A 238 -18.26 16.00 -12.64
CA ALA A 238 -18.71 17.14 -13.43
C ALA A 238 -19.16 18.31 -12.54
N ALA A 239 -19.95 18.06 -11.49
CA ALA A 239 -20.39 19.06 -10.53
C ALA A 239 -19.23 19.78 -9.81
N LYS A 240 -18.09 19.10 -9.63
CA LYS A 240 -16.85 19.67 -9.04
C LYS A 240 -15.84 20.12 -10.08
N LYS A 241 -16.14 20.06 -11.38
CA LYS A 241 -15.24 20.37 -12.50
C LYS A 241 -13.95 19.52 -12.46
N LEU A 242 -14.06 18.26 -12.03
CA LEU A 242 -13.00 17.28 -11.98
C LEU A 242 -13.10 16.32 -13.17
N THR A 243 -11.97 15.70 -13.52
CA THR A 243 -11.86 14.75 -14.63
C THR A 243 -11.33 13.40 -14.18
N TYR A 244 -11.66 12.37 -14.95
CA TYR A 244 -11.01 11.07 -14.92
C TYR A 244 -10.43 10.77 -16.28
N GLU A 245 -9.21 10.25 -16.31
CA GLU A 245 -8.55 9.76 -17.53
C GLU A 245 -7.80 8.45 -17.23
N HIS A 246 -7.83 7.53 -18.21
CA HIS A 246 -6.88 6.43 -18.27
C HIS A 246 -5.69 6.82 -19.14
N ARG A 247 -4.46 6.55 -18.67
CA ARG A 247 -3.22 6.81 -19.42
C ARG A 247 -2.30 5.60 -19.41
N LEU A 248 -1.44 5.50 -20.41
CA LEU A 248 -0.34 4.54 -20.33
C LEU A 248 0.64 4.95 -19.22
N ILE A 249 1.21 3.96 -18.50
CA ILE A 249 2.07 4.23 -17.35
C ILE A 249 3.28 5.09 -17.69
N ASP A 250 3.91 4.86 -18.83
CA ASP A 250 5.05 5.64 -19.32
C ASP A 250 4.66 7.08 -19.67
N ASP A 251 3.49 7.29 -20.29
CA ASP A 251 2.94 8.62 -20.53
C ASP A 251 2.61 9.35 -19.22
N MET A 252 2.04 8.63 -18.24
CA MET A 252 1.72 9.22 -16.94
C MET A 252 2.98 9.59 -16.15
N VAL A 253 4.06 8.81 -16.23
CA VAL A 253 5.36 9.17 -15.64
C VAL A 253 5.89 10.46 -16.27
N ALA A 254 5.84 10.58 -17.61
CA ALA A 254 6.25 11.79 -18.30
C ALA A 254 5.39 13.01 -17.93
N ALA A 255 4.08 12.82 -17.79
CA ALA A 255 3.16 13.85 -17.33
C ALA A 255 3.44 14.29 -15.88
N ALA A 256 3.66 13.34 -14.99
CA ALA A 256 3.96 13.61 -13.59
C ALA A 256 5.17 14.51 -13.39
N LEU A 257 6.22 14.35 -14.20
CA LEU A 257 7.42 15.19 -14.15
C LEU A 257 7.19 16.63 -14.69
N LYS A 258 6.13 16.83 -15.48
CA LYS A 258 5.82 18.11 -16.11
C LYS A 258 4.72 18.90 -15.39
N TRP A 259 3.83 18.20 -14.70
CA TRP A 259 2.70 18.79 -14.01
C TRP A 259 3.08 19.24 -12.60
N SER A 260 2.27 20.17 -12.06
CA SER A 260 2.51 20.74 -10.73
C SER A 260 2.02 19.87 -9.56
N GLY A 261 1.35 18.78 -9.82
CA GLY A 261 0.65 17.99 -8.82
C GLY A 261 -0.84 18.33 -8.73
N GLY A 262 -1.49 18.03 -7.60
CA GLY A 262 -2.91 18.25 -7.38
C GLY A 262 -3.80 17.20 -8.04
N TYR A 263 -3.41 15.93 -8.01
CA TYR A 263 -4.19 14.83 -8.57
C TYR A 263 -3.96 13.51 -7.84
N VAL A 264 -4.88 12.58 -8.03
CA VAL A 264 -4.74 11.18 -7.62
C VAL A 264 -4.27 10.36 -8.80
N TRP A 265 -3.17 9.65 -8.60
CA TRP A 265 -2.62 8.71 -9.56
C TRP A 265 -2.90 7.28 -9.09
N ALA A 266 -3.92 6.65 -9.67
CA ALA A 266 -4.29 5.27 -9.39
C ALA A 266 -3.38 4.32 -10.17
N CYS A 267 -2.66 3.48 -9.43
CA CYS A 267 -1.65 2.55 -9.94
C CYS A 267 -1.97 1.11 -9.54
N LYS A 268 -1.69 0.16 -10.42
CA LYS A 268 -1.67 -1.25 -10.05
C LYS A 268 -0.65 -1.51 -8.93
N ASN A 269 -0.71 -2.70 -8.34
CA ASN A 269 0.02 -3.00 -7.11
C ASN A 269 1.52 -2.68 -7.18
N TYR A 270 2.25 -3.25 -8.13
CA TYR A 270 3.69 -3.02 -8.29
C TYR A 270 4.00 -1.58 -8.73
N ASP A 271 3.24 -1.06 -9.70
CA ASP A 271 3.41 0.31 -10.19
C ASP A 271 3.24 1.32 -9.06
N GLY A 272 2.23 1.13 -8.21
CA GLY A 272 1.96 1.98 -7.06
C GLY A 272 3.04 1.92 -5.98
N ASP A 273 3.64 0.74 -5.77
CA ASP A 273 4.77 0.58 -4.86
C ASP A 273 5.97 1.42 -5.33
N VAL A 274 6.36 1.26 -6.58
CA VAL A 274 7.52 1.96 -7.15
C VAL A 274 7.27 3.46 -7.30
N GLN A 275 6.10 3.86 -7.83
CA GLN A 275 5.79 5.27 -8.06
C GLN A 275 5.63 6.05 -6.75
N SER A 276 5.11 5.44 -5.68
CA SER A 276 5.01 6.13 -4.40
C SER A 276 6.38 6.48 -3.81
N ASP A 277 7.37 5.61 -3.96
CA ASP A 277 8.73 5.88 -3.51
C ASP A 277 9.42 6.98 -4.35
N ILE A 278 9.24 6.95 -5.68
CA ILE A 278 9.77 7.99 -6.57
C ILE A 278 9.15 9.34 -6.23
N VAL A 279 7.83 9.40 -6.04
CA VAL A 279 7.12 10.62 -5.69
C VAL A 279 7.57 11.13 -4.31
N ALA A 280 7.71 10.26 -3.32
CA ALA A 280 8.19 10.64 -2.00
C ALA A 280 9.59 11.26 -2.04
N GLN A 281 10.51 10.65 -2.78
CA GLN A 281 11.86 11.21 -2.97
C GLN A 281 11.82 12.53 -3.75
N GLY A 282 10.97 12.64 -4.75
CA GLY A 282 10.78 13.88 -5.51
C GLY A 282 10.30 15.06 -4.64
N PHE A 283 9.51 14.79 -3.61
CA PHE A 283 9.10 15.77 -2.60
C PHE A 283 10.11 15.97 -1.46
N GLY A 284 11.17 15.16 -1.39
CA GLY A 284 12.31 15.35 -0.50
C GLY A 284 12.73 14.11 0.29
N SER A 285 11.80 13.29 0.78
CA SER A 285 12.12 12.11 1.59
C SER A 285 10.91 11.19 1.75
N LEU A 286 11.15 9.88 1.91
CA LEU A 286 10.14 8.92 2.34
C LEU A 286 9.48 9.29 3.68
N GLY A 287 10.23 9.93 4.60
CA GLY A 287 9.70 10.41 5.89
C GLY A 287 8.68 11.55 5.76
N LEU A 288 8.55 12.16 4.58
CA LEU A 288 7.54 13.17 4.29
C LEU A 288 6.32 12.61 3.54
N MET A 289 6.17 11.30 3.51
CA MET A 289 5.04 10.64 2.87
C MET A 289 4.12 10.01 3.92
N THR A 290 2.84 10.36 3.88
CA THR A 290 1.81 9.63 4.63
C THR A 290 1.45 8.35 3.90
N SER A 291 0.97 7.35 4.61
CA SER A 291 0.42 6.13 4.02
C SER A 291 -0.85 5.74 4.78
N VAL A 292 -1.93 5.55 4.05
CA VAL A 292 -3.24 5.22 4.60
C VAL A 292 -3.85 4.08 3.81
N LEU A 293 -4.16 2.97 4.47
CA LEU A 293 -5.04 1.95 3.94
C LEU A 293 -6.48 2.36 4.23
N MET A 294 -7.33 2.43 3.23
CA MET A 294 -8.72 2.85 3.38
C MET A 294 -9.65 1.95 2.58
N THR A 295 -10.75 1.50 3.21
CA THR A 295 -11.81 0.77 2.51
C THR A 295 -12.52 1.66 1.48
N PRO A 296 -13.15 1.09 0.43
CA PRO A 296 -13.81 1.87 -0.62
C PRO A 296 -14.86 2.85 -0.12
N ASP A 297 -15.54 2.51 0.96
CA ASP A 297 -16.57 3.34 1.63
C ASP A 297 -16.00 4.33 2.65
N GLY A 298 -14.67 4.30 2.89
CA GLY A 298 -13.97 5.17 3.84
C GLY A 298 -14.27 4.90 5.31
N LYS A 299 -14.94 3.79 5.65
CA LYS A 299 -15.32 3.49 7.05
C LYS A 299 -14.20 2.90 7.87
N VAL A 300 -13.27 2.22 7.24
CA VAL A 300 -12.10 1.65 7.91
C VAL A 300 -10.84 2.30 7.35
N VAL A 301 -10.04 2.86 8.26
CA VAL A 301 -8.82 3.59 7.94
C VAL A 301 -7.69 3.10 8.84
N GLU A 302 -6.59 2.67 8.24
CA GLU A 302 -5.35 2.36 8.95
C GLU A 302 -4.24 3.25 8.44
N SER A 303 -3.68 4.07 9.31
CA SER A 303 -2.53 4.93 9.00
C SER A 303 -1.23 4.20 9.37
N GLU A 304 -0.28 4.16 8.45
CA GLU A 304 1.02 3.53 8.67
C GLU A 304 2.17 4.42 8.19
N ALA A 305 3.40 4.12 8.64
CA ALA A 305 4.59 4.74 8.06
C ALA A 305 4.79 4.23 6.63
N ALA A 306 5.13 5.14 5.72
CA ALA A 306 5.41 4.80 4.31
C ALA A 306 6.83 4.21 4.10
N HIS A 307 7.53 3.89 5.17
CA HIS A 307 8.91 3.36 5.18
C HIS A 307 9.01 2.15 6.12
N GLY A 308 10.16 1.47 6.09
CA GLY A 308 10.45 0.33 6.97
C GLY A 308 10.84 0.76 8.40
N THR A 309 11.37 -0.20 9.16
CA THR A 309 11.69 -0.06 10.60
C THR A 309 12.92 0.81 10.90
N VAL A 310 13.61 1.31 9.86
CA VAL A 310 14.83 2.15 9.95
C VAL A 310 15.95 1.47 10.74
N THR A 311 16.28 0.24 10.36
CA THR A 311 17.25 -0.64 11.02
C THR A 311 18.61 0.01 11.27
N ARG A 312 19.17 0.69 10.26
CA ARG A 312 20.49 1.33 10.39
C ARG A 312 20.51 2.37 11.52
N HIS A 313 19.47 3.17 11.60
CA HIS A 313 19.30 4.18 12.63
C HIS A 313 19.13 3.52 14.02
N TYR A 314 18.34 2.45 14.10
CA TYR A 314 18.17 1.67 15.32
C TYR A 314 19.49 1.09 15.83
N ARG A 315 20.34 0.55 14.93
CA ARG A 315 21.68 0.05 15.32
C ARG A 315 22.59 1.13 15.90
N GLU A 316 22.52 2.36 15.41
CA GLU A 316 23.25 3.47 15.99
C GLU A 316 22.68 3.89 17.36
N HIS A 317 21.35 3.90 17.48
CA HIS A 317 20.67 4.14 18.74
C HIS A 317 21.07 3.12 19.83
N GLN A 318 21.15 1.82 19.48
CA GLN A 318 21.60 0.78 20.40
C GLN A 318 23.04 0.98 20.90
N LYS A 319 23.89 1.65 20.13
CA LYS A 319 25.26 2.00 20.52
C LYS A 319 25.34 3.27 21.37
N GLY A 320 24.20 3.86 21.75
CA GLY A 320 24.12 5.11 22.50
C GLY A 320 24.50 6.36 21.71
N ARG A 321 24.55 6.28 20.38
CA ARG A 321 24.82 7.43 19.51
C ARG A 321 23.56 8.29 19.38
N GLU A 322 23.78 9.61 19.31
CA GLU A 322 22.69 10.53 19.00
C GLU A 322 22.15 10.23 17.61
N THR A 323 20.83 10.12 17.52
CA THR A 323 20.13 9.81 16.28
C THR A 323 19.02 10.84 16.04
N SER A 324 18.93 11.35 14.82
CA SER A 324 17.82 12.21 14.42
C SER A 324 16.58 11.36 14.17
N THR A 325 15.42 11.86 14.57
CA THR A 325 14.11 11.27 14.23
C THR A 325 13.44 12.08 13.14
N ASN A 326 12.82 11.42 12.20
CA ASN A 326 12.00 12.06 11.18
C ASN A 326 10.54 12.08 11.62
#